data_a4daaf8ac689f3e3d74f54de5641c88b
#
_entry.id   a4daaf8ac689f3e3d74f54de5641c88b
#
_cell.length_a   1.000
_cell.length_b   1.000
_cell.length_c   1.000
_cell.angle_alpha   90.00
_cell.angle_beta   90.00
_cell.angle_gamma   90.00
#
_symmetry.space_group_name_H-M   'P 1'
#
loop_
_entity.id
_entity.type
_entity.pdbx_description
1 polymer ?
#
loop_
_entity_poly.entity_id
_entity_poly.type
_entity_poly.pdbx_seq_one_letter_code
_entity_poly.pdbx_strand_id
1 'polypeptide(L)'
;MPDCPAFDPHAGLSAERRLGQGAEGRLRIGFVGSSTFGILPTIIKSYRANHPEVNLSLTPMNNAQLHRSLVSREIDLAVARPALKDAEFRTLALGAEALIAAIPDALQTVRPGRVTLDELRGQSFILYPEFPRPSYTDLVLDSCALHGLDVDRRLFTMDLQTALSLVAIGEGICIVPASVGSATRNGVRFCEIVPQIGETSLSLNSRLDEQGPHVQAFVRIAQAVARKAF
;
A
#
# COMPACT_ATOMS: atom_id res chain seq x y z
N MET A 1 35.38 -7.75 -50.39
CA MET A 1 35.42 -8.40 -49.06
C MET A 1 35.12 -7.32 -48.03
N PRO A 2 33.98 -7.34 -47.31
CA PRO A 2 33.76 -6.40 -46.23
C PRO A 2 34.42 -6.90 -44.96
N ASP A 3 35.10 -5.97 -44.26
CA ASP A 3 35.78 -6.20 -43.00
C ASP A 3 34.83 -6.68 -41.90
N CYS A 4 35.19 -7.77 -41.26
CA CYS A 4 34.53 -8.31 -40.07
C CYS A 4 34.94 -7.44 -38.85
N PRO A 5 34.02 -6.89 -38.03
CA PRO A 5 34.42 -6.16 -36.84
C PRO A 5 35.08 -7.07 -35.82
N ALA A 6 36.23 -6.66 -35.33
CA ALA A 6 37.02 -7.36 -34.32
C ALA A 6 36.18 -7.62 -33.05
N PHE A 7 36.19 -8.89 -32.62
CA PHE A 7 35.60 -9.31 -31.33
C PHE A 7 36.38 -8.72 -30.18
N ASP A 8 35.77 -7.83 -29.41
CA ASP A 8 36.34 -7.24 -28.18
C ASP A 8 36.01 -8.13 -26.96
N PRO A 9 36.98 -8.89 -26.44
CA PRO A 9 36.76 -9.82 -25.33
C PRO A 9 36.52 -9.10 -23.99
N HIS A 10 36.69 -7.77 -23.92
CA HIS A 10 36.49 -6.99 -22.70
C HIS A 10 35.08 -6.38 -22.57
N ALA A 11 34.28 -6.42 -23.62
CA ALA A 11 32.89 -5.90 -23.59
C ALA A 11 31.99 -6.70 -22.63
N GLY A 12 32.18 -8.02 -22.53
CA GLY A 12 31.44 -8.90 -21.62
C GLY A 12 31.75 -8.66 -20.14
N LEU A 13 33.04 -8.48 -19.81
CA LEU A 13 33.50 -8.24 -18.44
C LEU A 13 33.05 -6.89 -17.86
N SER A 14 32.84 -5.90 -18.74
CA SER A 14 32.34 -4.58 -18.34
C SER A 14 30.83 -4.63 -18.01
N ALA A 15 30.05 -5.46 -18.69
CA ALA A 15 28.62 -5.63 -18.41
C ALA A 15 28.38 -6.40 -17.11
N GLU A 16 29.11 -7.50 -16.88
CA GLU A 16 29.01 -8.26 -15.61
C GLU A 16 29.51 -7.43 -14.41
N ARG A 17 30.55 -6.59 -14.57
CA ARG A 17 31.04 -5.71 -13.51
C ARG A 17 30.06 -4.59 -13.18
N ARG A 18 29.28 -4.08 -14.17
CA ARG A 18 28.21 -3.09 -13.94
C ARG A 18 27.00 -3.71 -13.24
N LEU A 19 26.61 -4.94 -13.57
CA LEU A 19 25.60 -5.70 -12.84
C LEU A 19 25.98 -5.91 -11.37
N GLY A 20 27.26 -6.17 -11.08
CA GLY A 20 27.79 -6.33 -9.72
C GLY A 20 27.92 -5.01 -8.93
N GLN A 21 27.95 -3.86 -9.60
CA GLN A 21 28.07 -2.53 -8.96
C GLN A 21 26.72 -1.80 -8.78
N GLY A 22 25.59 -2.43 -9.14
CA GLY A 22 24.27 -1.83 -8.98
C GLY A 22 23.93 -0.72 -10.00
N ALA A 23 24.70 -0.62 -11.09
CA ALA A 23 24.53 0.43 -12.10
C ALA A 23 23.39 0.15 -13.11
N GLU A 24 23.07 -1.11 -13.32
CA GLU A 24 21.90 -1.53 -14.11
C GLU A 24 21.21 -2.67 -13.36
N GLY A 25 19.93 -2.52 -13.03
CA GLY A 25 19.22 -3.52 -12.26
C GLY A 25 17.71 -3.39 -12.34
N ARG A 26 17.03 -4.37 -11.78
CA ARG A 26 15.58 -4.41 -11.65
C ARG A 26 15.19 -4.54 -10.19
N LEU A 27 14.16 -3.78 -9.77
CA LEU A 27 13.56 -3.87 -8.45
C LEU A 27 12.04 -4.04 -8.58
N ARG A 28 11.52 -5.15 -8.07
CA ARG A 28 10.11 -5.52 -8.14
C ARG A 28 9.44 -5.25 -6.80
N ILE A 29 8.43 -4.39 -6.80
CA ILE A 29 7.73 -3.94 -5.59
C ILE A 29 6.25 -4.26 -5.71
N GLY A 30 5.75 -5.11 -4.84
CA GLY A 30 4.32 -5.30 -4.62
C GLY A 30 3.79 -4.30 -3.60
N PHE A 31 2.56 -3.82 -3.75
CA PHE A 31 2.00 -2.84 -2.82
C PHE A 31 0.48 -2.92 -2.71
N VAL A 32 -0.05 -2.59 -1.53
CA VAL A 32 -1.49 -2.40 -1.34
C VAL A 32 -1.93 -1.05 -1.94
N GLY A 33 -3.06 -1.03 -2.63
CA GLY A 33 -3.54 0.15 -3.36
C GLY A 33 -3.63 1.43 -2.51
N SER A 34 -3.99 1.33 -1.23
CA SER A 34 -4.07 2.49 -0.32
C SER A 34 -2.71 3.19 -0.09
N SER A 35 -1.58 2.51 -0.26
CA SER A 35 -0.26 3.11 -0.07
C SER A 35 0.10 4.17 -1.10
N THR A 36 -0.59 4.19 -2.25
CA THR A 36 -0.37 5.17 -3.32
C THR A 36 -0.90 6.56 -2.99
N PHE A 37 -1.76 6.69 -1.99
CA PHE A 37 -2.27 7.97 -1.50
C PHE A 37 -1.41 8.57 -0.38
N GLY A 38 -0.48 7.79 0.18
CA GLY A 38 0.38 8.18 1.30
C GLY A 38 1.86 8.32 0.89
N ILE A 39 2.72 7.69 1.67
CA ILE A 39 4.18 7.86 1.61
C ILE A 39 4.86 7.19 0.40
N LEU A 40 4.26 6.14 -0.19
CA LEU A 40 4.89 5.34 -1.24
C LEU A 40 5.32 6.17 -2.48
N PRO A 41 4.52 7.08 -3.03
CA PRO A 41 4.94 7.93 -4.16
C PRO A 41 6.19 8.77 -3.84
N THR A 42 6.31 9.28 -2.61
CA THR A 42 7.47 10.06 -2.17
C THR A 42 8.73 9.20 -2.08
N ILE A 43 8.60 7.96 -1.59
CA ILE A 43 9.71 6.99 -1.55
C ILE A 43 10.17 6.67 -2.98
N ILE A 44 9.24 6.36 -3.89
CA ILE A 44 9.53 6.05 -5.29
C ILE A 44 10.22 7.23 -5.98
N LYS A 45 9.72 8.45 -5.79
CA LYS A 45 10.33 9.68 -6.34
C LYS A 45 11.77 9.86 -5.85
N SER A 46 11.99 9.69 -4.54
CA SER A 46 13.32 9.80 -3.94
C SER A 46 14.26 8.69 -4.44
N TYR A 47 13.76 7.47 -4.60
CA TYR A 47 14.55 6.36 -5.12
C TYR A 47 14.98 6.61 -6.57
N ARG A 48 14.04 6.99 -7.45
CA ARG A 48 14.31 7.28 -8.86
C ARG A 48 15.29 8.43 -9.07
N ALA A 49 15.27 9.44 -8.20
CA ALA A 49 16.22 10.55 -8.26
C ALA A 49 17.67 10.13 -7.99
N ASN A 50 17.88 9.07 -7.18
CA ASN A 50 19.19 8.56 -6.82
C ASN A 50 19.63 7.34 -7.65
N HIS A 51 18.67 6.64 -8.28
CA HIS A 51 18.89 5.40 -9.04
C HIS A 51 18.07 5.42 -10.33
N PRO A 52 18.32 6.38 -11.25
CA PRO A 52 17.54 6.54 -12.49
C PRO A 52 17.69 5.35 -13.45
N GLU A 53 18.81 4.62 -13.37
CA GLU A 53 19.16 3.46 -14.18
C GLU A 53 18.41 2.18 -13.79
N VAL A 54 17.84 2.13 -12.56
CA VAL A 54 17.15 0.93 -12.07
C VAL A 54 15.73 0.84 -12.61
N ASN A 55 15.40 -0.29 -13.22
CA ASN A 55 14.05 -0.56 -13.69
C ASN A 55 13.13 -0.95 -12.53
N LEU A 56 12.18 -0.08 -12.18
CA LEU A 56 11.16 -0.35 -11.16
C LEU A 56 9.94 -1.04 -11.78
N SER A 57 9.57 -2.21 -11.24
CA SER A 57 8.30 -2.88 -11.51
C SER A 57 7.39 -2.72 -10.29
N LEU A 58 6.24 -2.10 -10.48
CA LEU A 58 5.27 -1.79 -9.42
C LEU A 58 3.98 -2.56 -9.68
N THR A 59 3.58 -3.45 -8.75
CA THR A 59 2.40 -4.32 -8.94
C THR A 59 1.44 -4.19 -7.75
N PRO A 60 0.18 -3.75 -7.98
CA PRO A 60 -0.82 -3.72 -6.93
C PRO A 60 -1.24 -5.14 -6.53
N MET A 61 -1.32 -5.40 -5.23
CA MET A 61 -1.62 -6.71 -4.66
C MET A 61 -2.36 -6.55 -3.33
N ASN A 62 -3.13 -7.55 -2.91
CA ASN A 62 -3.57 -7.68 -1.52
C ASN A 62 -2.48 -8.32 -0.65
N ASN A 63 -2.63 -8.25 0.68
CA ASN A 63 -1.61 -8.76 1.63
C ASN A 63 -1.25 -10.24 1.42
N ALA A 64 -2.21 -11.08 1.08
CA ALA A 64 -1.93 -12.50 0.85
C ALA A 64 -1.17 -12.74 -0.46
N GLN A 65 -1.44 -11.96 -1.50
CA GLN A 65 -0.65 -11.97 -2.73
C GLN A 65 0.76 -11.46 -2.46
N LEU A 66 0.90 -10.35 -1.71
CA LEU A 66 2.20 -9.80 -1.29
C LEU A 66 3.04 -10.84 -0.56
N HIS A 67 2.44 -11.53 0.43
CA HIS A 67 3.11 -12.57 1.19
C HIS A 67 3.61 -13.68 0.27
N ARG A 68 2.73 -14.27 -0.55
CA ARG A 68 3.08 -15.36 -1.48
C ARG A 68 4.16 -14.95 -2.48
N SER A 69 4.00 -13.78 -3.11
CA SER A 69 4.95 -13.30 -4.12
C SER A 69 6.30 -12.92 -3.52
N LEU A 70 6.35 -12.52 -2.23
CA LEU A 70 7.60 -12.28 -1.51
C LEU A 70 8.32 -13.61 -1.21
N VAL A 71 7.60 -14.63 -0.75
CA VAL A 71 8.12 -15.98 -0.50
C VAL A 71 8.60 -16.64 -1.80
N SER A 72 7.80 -16.57 -2.87
CA SER A 72 8.15 -17.17 -4.19
C SER A 72 9.19 -16.36 -4.98
N ARG A 73 9.70 -15.26 -4.43
CA ARG A 73 10.69 -14.37 -5.07
C ARG A 73 10.20 -13.70 -6.37
N GLU A 74 8.90 -13.61 -6.56
CA GLU A 74 8.30 -12.86 -7.67
C GLU A 74 8.46 -11.35 -7.48
N ILE A 75 8.44 -10.89 -6.21
CA ILE A 75 8.75 -9.53 -5.81
C ILE A 75 9.92 -9.51 -4.82
N ASP A 76 10.59 -8.37 -4.76
CA ASP A 76 11.75 -8.15 -3.89
C ASP A 76 11.35 -7.42 -2.61
N LEU A 77 10.35 -6.54 -2.72
CA LEU A 77 9.80 -5.73 -1.63
C LEU A 77 8.27 -5.77 -1.64
N ALA A 78 7.67 -5.74 -0.45
CA ALA A 78 6.22 -5.65 -0.27
C ALA A 78 5.85 -4.46 0.63
N VAL A 79 5.02 -3.55 0.11
CA VAL A 79 4.39 -2.47 0.91
C VAL A 79 3.00 -2.92 1.33
N ALA A 80 2.84 -3.25 2.60
CA ALA A 80 1.68 -3.96 3.14
C ALA A 80 0.90 -3.13 4.18
N ARG A 81 -0.41 -3.36 4.25
CA ARG A 81 -1.34 -2.79 5.23
C ARG A 81 -2.48 -3.76 5.54
N PRO A 82 -2.68 -4.19 6.78
CA PRO A 82 -1.72 -4.04 7.89
C PRO A 82 -0.39 -4.72 7.62
N ALA A 83 0.60 -4.54 8.50
CA ALA A 83 1.92 -5.15 8.35
C ALA A 83 1.83 -6.68 8.22
N LEU A 84 2.69 -7.26 7.35
CA LEU A 84 2.82 -8.71 7.23
C LEU A 84 3.46 -9.27 8.51
N LYS A 85 2.90 -10.37 9.01
CA LYS A 85 3.41 -11.08 10.19
C LYS A 85 4.03 -12.39 9.71
N ASP A 86 5.34 -12.41 9.55
CA ASP A 86 6.10 -13.60 9.19
C ASP A 86 7.52 -13.48 9.74
N ALA A 87 8.01 -14.57 10.38
CA ALA A 87 9.34 -14.62 10.97
C ALA A 87 10.47 -14.58 9.92
N GLU A 88 10.16 -14.92 8.65
CA GLU A 88 11.11 -14.88 7.54
C GLU A 88 11.24 -13.50 6.89
N PHE A 89 10.46 -12.52 7.34
CA PHE A 89 10.48 -11.18 6.80
C PHE A 89 11.12 -10.17 7.75
N ARG A 90 11.92 -9.29 7.16
CA ARG A 90 12.35 -8.05 7.81
C ARG A 90 11.28 -7.00 7.52
N THR A 91 10.70 -6.43 8.57
CA THR A 91 9.64 -5.43 8.50
C THR A 91 10.16 -4.07 8.95
N LEU A 92 10.02 -3.06 8.09
CA LEU A 92 10.25 -1.65 8.39
C LEU A 92 8.88 -0.95 8.52
N ALA A 93 8.57 -0.39 9.67
CA ALA A 93 7.39 0.45 9.84
C ALA A 93 7.57 1.76 9.04
N LEU A 94 6.58 2.10 8.22
CA LEU A 94 6.54 3.33 7.43
C LEU A 94 5.64 4.41 8.05
N GLY A 95 4.83 4.05 9.05
CA GLY A 95 3.93 4.92 9.79
C GLY A 95 2.61 4.24 10.12
N ALA A 96 1.81 4.90 10.94
CA ALA A 96 0.44 4.55 11.25
C ALA A 96 -0.50 5.68 10.84
N GLU A 97 -1.71 5.36 10.44
CA GLU A 97 -2.71 6.32 9.99
C GLU A 97 -4.04 6.03 10.65
N ALA A 98 -4.74 7.09 11.05
CA ALA A 98 -6.10 7.01 11.55
C ALA A 98 -7.04 6.37 10.52
N LEU A 99 -8.06 5.68 10.99
CA LEU A 99 -9.17 5.22 10.17
C LEU A 99 -10.19 6.35 10.01
N ILE A 100 -10.59 6.62 8.77
CA ILE A 100 -11.61 7.62 8.43
C ILE A 100 -12.74 6.98 7.62
N ALA A 101 -13.89 7.63 7.55
CA ALA A 101 -15.02 7.17 6.76
C ALA A 101 -15.02 7.83 5.37
N ALA A 102 -15.14 7.03 4.33
CA ALA A 102 -15.55 7.47 2.99
C ALA A 102 -17.07 7.26 2.89
N ILE A 103 -17.82 8.34 2.69
CA ILE A 103 -19.28 8.33 2.66
C ILE A 103 -19.80 8.96 1.37
N PRO A 104 -21.00 8.58 0.87
CA PRO A 104 -21.61 9.25 -0.27
C PRO A 104 -21.86 10.73 0.01
N ASP A 105 -21.73 11.58 -1.00
CA ASP A 105 -22.04 13.03 -0.87
C ASP A 105 -23.48 13.28 -0.41
N ALA A 106 -24.40 12.39 -0.79
CA ALA A 106 -25.82 12.50 -0.42
C ALA A 106 -26.10 12.17 1.05
N LEU A 107 -25.19 11.46 1.75
CA LEU A 107 -25.39 11.11 3.16
C LEU A 107 -25.24 12.36 4.04
N GLN A 108 -26.32 12.73 4.71
CA GLN A 108 -26.29 13.88 5.63
C GLN A 108 -25.54 13.53 6.91
N THR A 109 -24.66 14.43 7.36
CA THR A 109 -23.93 14.32 8.62
C THR A 109 -24.21 15.54 9.47
N VAL A 110 -24.23 15.38 10.80
CA VAL A 110 -24.50 16.48 11.74
C VAL A 110 -23.41 17.56 11.66
N ARG A 111 -22.15 17.16 11.40
CA ARG A 111 -21.02 18.09 11.29
C ARG A 111 -20.26 17.89 9.99
N PRO A 112 -19.94 18.93 9.24
CA PRO A 112 -19.10 18.84 8.06
C PRO A 112 -17.74 18.22 8.37
N GLY A 113 -17.31 17.26 7.55
CA GLY A 113 -15.99 16.61 7.67
C GLY A 113 -15.84 15.63 8.84
N ARG A 114 -16.92 15.41 9.62
CA ARG A 114 -16.92 14.48 10.74
C ARG A 114 -18.17 13.61 10.74
N VAL A 115 -18.03 12.38 11.23
CA VAL A 115 -19.12 11.44 11.37
C VAL A 115 -18.97 10.70 12.70
N THR A 116 -20.09 10.52 13.38
CA THR A 116 -20.16 9.74 14.63
C THR A 116 -20.45 8.27 14.32
N LEU A 117 -20.17 7.39 15.29
CA LEU A 117 -20.50 5.97 15.14
C LEU A 117 -22.02 5.76 15.02
N ASP A 118 -22.82 6.58 15.69
CA ASP A 118 -24.28 6.49 15.59
C ASP A 118 -24.81 6.85 14.20
N GLU A 119 -24.17 7.80 13.50
CA GLU A 119 -24.50 8.14 12.11
C GLU A 119 -24.09 7.02 11.12
N LEU A 120 -23.14 6.17 11.50
CA LEU A 120 -22.71 5.00 10.71
C LEU A 120 -23.58 3.76 10.97
N ARG A 121 -24.37 3.71 12.08
CA ARG A 121 -25.24 2.58 12.39
C ARG A 121 -26.29 2.37 11.30
N GLY A 122 -26.48 1.11 10.94
CA GLY A 122 -27.47 0.72 9.91
C GLY A 122 -27.07 1.03 8.48
N GLN A 123 -25.91 1.68 8.25
CA GLN A 123 -25.35 1.84 6.90
C GLN A 123 -24.84 0.50 6.36
N SER A 124 -24.81 0.36 5.03
CA SER A 124 -24.09 -0.75 4.39
C SER A 124 -22.60 -0.45 4.38
N PHE A 125 -21.78 -1.40 4.86
CA PHE A 125 -20.32 -1.27 4.85
C PHE A 125 -19.73 -1.97 3.63
N ILE A 126 -18.97 -1.24 2.83
CA ILE A 126 -18.22 -1.77 1.69
C ILE A 126 -16.83 -2.13 2.20
N LEU A 127 -16.51 -3.42 2.18
CA LEU A 127 -15.31 -4.02 2.76
C LEU A 127 -14.41 -4.62 1.68
N TYR A 128 -13.09 -4.60 1.87
CA TYR A 128 -12.12 -5.15 0.92
C TYR A 128 -10.82 -5.60 1.61
N PRO A 129 -10.20 -6.68 1.14
CA PRO A 129 -10.76 -7.70 0.26
C PRO A 129 -11.71 -8.63 1.03
N GLU A 130 -12.60 -9.30 0.33
CA GLU A 130 -13.43 -10.35 0.93
C GLU A 130 -12.56 -11.54 1.37
N PHE A 131 -11.71 -12.01 0.47
CA PHE A 131 -10.74 -13.10 0.69
C PHE A 131 -9.39 -12.79 0.07
N PRO A 132 -8.32 -13.46 0.55
CA PRO A 132 -8.26 -14.31 1.75
C PRO A 132 -8.23 -13.49 3.05
N ARG A 133 -8.60 -14.15 4.14
CA ARG A 133 -8.60 -13.59 5.50
C ARG A 133 -7.50 -14.23 6.35
N PRO A 134 -6.94 -13.59 7.39
CA PRO A 134 -7.23 -12.23 7.84
C PRO A 134 -6.70 -11.16 6.88
N SER A 135 -7.38 -10.01 6.82
CA SER A 135 -7.10 -8.93 5.88
C SER A 135 -7.39 -7.54 6.47
N TYR A 136 -7.37 -6.50 5.65
CA TYR A 136 -7.81 -5.16 6.03
C TYR A 136 -9.28 -5.14 6.47
N THR A 137 -10.12 -5.99 5.89
CA THR A 137 -11.52 -6.17 6.29
C THR A 137 -11.63 -6.55 7.77
N ASP A 138 -10.80 -7.47 8.26
CA ASP A 138 -10.83 -7.89 9.68
C ASP A 138 -10.44 -6.74 10.59
N LEU A 139 -9.40 -5.99 10.25
CA LEU A 139 -8.98 -4.81 10.98
C LEU A 139 -10.14 -3.81 11.13
N VAL A 140 -10.86 -3.54 10.05
CA VAL A 140 -12.02 -2.62 10.08
C VAL A 140 -13.15 -3.18 10.95
N LEU A 141 -13.51 -4.46 10.77
CA LEU A 141 -14.60 -5.09 11.55
C LEU A 141 -14.26 -5.13 13.05
N ASP A 142 -13.03 -5.51 13.40
CA ASP A 142 -12.56 -5.55 14.78
C ASP A 142 -12.55 -4.13 15.41
N SER A 143 -12.10 -3.12 14.65
CA SER A 143 -12.12 -1.74 15.09
C SER A 143 -13.54 -1.23 15.36
N CYS A 144 -14.49 -1.56 14.49
CA CYS A 144 -15.90 -1.23 14.69
C CYS A 144 -16.46 -1.92 15.93
N ALA A 145 -16.26 -3.24 16.05
CA ALA A 145 -16.78 -4.05 17.16
C ALA A 145 -16.23 -3.58 18.53
N LEU A 146 -14.94 -3.24 18.62
CA LEU A 146 -14.32 -2.71 19.84
C LEU A 146 -14.96 -1.39 20.32
N HIS A 147 -15.59 -0.64 19.41
CA HIS A 147 -16.28 0.61 19.71
C HIS A 147 -17.81 0.47 19.70
N GLY A 148 -18.31 -0.77 19.76
CA GLY A 148 -19.76 -1.04 19.85
C GLY A 148 -20.54 -0.69 18.58
N LEU A 149 -19.88 -0.72 17.42
CA LEU A 149 -20.51 -0.57 16.12
C LEU A 149 -20.59 -1.93 15.41
N ASP A 150 -21.78 -2.52 15.43
CA ASP A 150 -22.06 -3.76 14.70
C ASP A 150 -22.25 -3.47 13.21
N VAL A 151 -21.53 -4.23 12.39
CA VAL A 151 -21.59 -4.13 10.93
C VAL A 151 -22.45 -5.25 10.39
N ASP A 152 -23.77 -5.02 10.31
CA ASP A 152 -24.76 -6.04 9.90
C ASP A 152 -24.87 -6.16 8.39
N ARG A 153 -24.78 -5.02 7.67
CA ARG A 153 -24.89 -4.96 6.21
C ARG A 153 -23.52 -4.85 5.60
N ARG A 154 -23.11 -5.88 4.87
CA ARG A 154 -21.77 -5.98 4.29
C ARG A 154 -21.84 -6.20 2.79
N LEU A 155 -21.11 -5.39 2.04
CA LEU A 155 -20.86 -5.57 0.63
C LEU A 155 -19.34 -5.72 0.45
N PHE A 156 -18.94 -6.74 -0.30
CA PHE A 156 -17.53 -7.03 -0.46
C PHE A 156 -17.02 -6.67 -1.86
N THR A 157 -15.78 -6.19 -1.92
CA THR A 157 -15.05 -5.92 -3.17
C THR A 157 -13.63 -6.47 -3.08
N MET A 158 -12.92 -6.48 -4.19
CA MET A 158 -11.55 -6.95 -4.20
C MET A 158 -10.53 -5.88 -3.81
N ASP A 159 -10.85 -4.60 -4.01
CA ASP A 159 -9.91 -3.49 -3.85
C ASP A 159 -10.58 -2.18 -3.44
N LEU A 160 -9.73 -1.24 -2.98
CA LEU A 160 -10.13 0.10 -2.55
C LEU A 160 -10.83 0.92 -3.64
N GLN A 161 -10.36 0.85 -4.90
CA GLN A 161 -10.90 1.70 -5.97
C GLN A 161 -12.34 1.31 -6.30
N THR A 162 -12.62 0.00 -6.36
CA THR A 162 -13.97 -0.53 -6.51
C THR A 162 -14.85 -0.16 -5.32
N ALA A 163 -14.32 -0.27 -4.08
CA ALA A 163 -15.05 0.15 -2.89
C ALA A 163 -15.46 1.63 -2.95
N LEU A 164 -14.52 2.52 -3.28
CA LEU A 164 -14.81 3.96 -3.42
C LEU A 164 -15.78 4.26 -4.58
N SER A 165 -15.77 3.46 -5.64
CA SER A 165 -16.75 3.62 -6.74
C SER A 165 -18.17 3.32 -6.27
N LEU A 166 -18.34 2.28 -5.46
CA LEU A 166 -19.63 1.91 -4.89
C LEU A 166 -20.12 2.94 -3.85
N VAL A 167 -19.18 3.51 -3.05
CA VAL A 167 -19.52 4.65 -2.18
C VAL A 167 -20.05 5.83 -3.01
N ALA A 168 -19.38 6.16 -4.11
CA ALA A 168 -19.76 7.30 -4.95
C ALA A 168 -21.17 7.22 -5.53
N ILE A 169 -21.69 6.01 -5.75
CA ILE A 169 -23.07 5.78 -6.25
C ILE A 169 -24.07 5.51 -5.14
N GLY A 170 -23.65 5.58 -3.86
CA GLY A 170 -24.56 5.49 -2.72
C GLY A 170 -24.85 4.06 -2.22
N GLU A 171 -24.10 3.05 -2.64
CA GLU A 171 -24.28 1.65 -2.20
C GLU A 171 -23.91 1.40 -0.73
N GLY A 172 -23.15 2.34 -0.12
CA GLY A 172 -22.77 2.25 1.28
C GLY A 172 -21.61 3.18 1.63
N ILE A 173 -20.99 2.88 2.76
CA ILE A 173 -19.84 3.59 3.30
C ILE A 173 -18.62 2.67 3.32
N CYS A 174 -17.41 3.24 3.37
CA CYS A 174 -16.17 2.47 3.47
C CYS A 174 -15.25 3.10 4.52
N ILE A 175 -14.63 2.29 5.37
CA ILE A 175 -13.58 2.76 6.28
C ILE A 175 -12.25 2.64 5.59
N VAL A 176 -11.48 3.73 5.56
CA VAL A 176 -10.21 3.82 4.80
C VAL A 176 -9.12 4.48 5.64
N PRO A 177 -7.82 4.30 5.31
CA PRO A 177 -6.74 5.05 5.94
C PRO A 177 -6.84 6.54 5.62
N ALA A 178 -6.42 7.40 6.55
CA ALA A 178 -6.54 8.86 6.44
C ALA A 178 -5.89 9.43 5.16
N SER A 179 -4.79 8.85 4.70
CA SER A 179 -4.12 9.28 3.46
C SER A 179 -5.00 9.19 2.21
N VAL A 180 -5.98 8.29 2.19
CA VAL A 180 -6.93 8.14 1.07
C VAL A 180 -7.79 9.41 0.92
N GLY A 181 -8.08 10.09 2.03
CA GLY A 181 -8.84 11.33 2.04
C GLY A 181 -8.11 12.53 1.41
N SER A 182 -6.82 12.42 1.11
CA SER A 182 -6.06 13.46 0.41
C SER A 182 -6.44 13.61 -1.08
N ALA A 183 -7.09 12.58 -1.64
CA ALA A 183 -7.52 12.58 -3.04
C ALA A 183 -8.99 12.96 -3.16
N THR A 184 -9.28 13.98 -3.96
CA THR A 184 -10.68 14.33 -4.29
C THR A 184 -11.29 13.25 -5.18
N ARG A 185 -12.52 12.83 -4.84
CA ARG A 185 -13.29 11.89 -5.64
C ARG A 185 -14.75 12.35 -5.71
N ASN A 186 -15.27 12.56 -6.91
CA ASN A 186 -16.67 12.94 -7.11
C ASN A 186 -17.61 11.90 -6.51
N GLY A 187 -18.62 12.36 -5.78
CA GLY A 187 -19.61 11.51 -5.12
C GLY A 187 -19.15 10.92 -3.78
N VAL A 188 -17.92 11.24 -3.31
CA VAL A 188 -17.38 10.72 -2.05
C VAL A 188 -16.87 11.86 -1.17
N ARG A 189 -17.34 11.89 0.07
CA ARG A 189 -16.76 12.72 1.13
C ARG A 189 -15.96 11.87 2.11
N PHE A 190 -14.82 12.39 2.53
CA PHE A 190 -14.00 11.76 3.56
C PHE A 190 -14.22 12.49 4.89
N CYS A 191 -14.56 11.75 5.94
CA CYS A 191 -14.91 12.29 7.24
C CYS A 191 -14.09 11.64 8.35
N GLU A 192 -13.62 12.44 9.32
CA GLU A 192 -13.09 11.92 10.57
C GLU A 192 -14.18 11.16 11.33
N ILE A 193 -13.86 10.00 11.89
CA ILE A 193 -14.77 9.25 12.77
C ILE A 193 -14.55 9.72 14.20
N VAL A 194 -15.63 10.07 14.89
CA VAL A 194 -15.58 10.59 16.27
C VAL A 194 -16.50 9.77 17.18
N PRO A 195 -15.97 9.15 18.25
CA PRO A 195 -14.55 9.04 18.62
C PRO A 195 -13.75 8.22 17.60
N GLN A 196 -12.42 8.42 17.56
CA GLN A 196 -11.53 7.63 16.69
C GLN A 196 -11.60 6.14 17.02
N ILE A 197 -11.75 5.30 16.00
CA ILE A 197 -11.96 3.84 16.14
C ILE A 197 -10.68 3.01 16.01
N GLY A 198 -9.54 3.64 15.75
CA GLY A 198 -8.26 2.96 15.62
C GLY A 198 -7.42 3.47 14.47
N GLU A 199 -6.28 2.80 14.31
CA GLU A 199 -5.27 3.13 13.30
C GLU A 199 -4.89 1.89 12.49
N THR A 200 -4.28 2.12 11.34
CA THR A 200 -3.70 1.06 10.52
C THR A 200 -2.26 1.37 10.18
N SER A 201 -1.37 0.40 10.38
CA SER A 201 0.05 0.54 10.09
C SER A 201 0.36 0.24 8.62
N LEU A 202 1.27 1.01 8.03
CA LEU A 202 1.90 0.71 6.75
C LEU A 202 3.32 0.22 6.99
N SER A 203 3.73 -0.83 6.29
CA SER A 203 5.07 -1.42 6.42
C SER A 203 5.71 -1.71 5.07
N LEU A 204 7.04 -1.68 5.03
CA LEU A 204 7.87 -2.21 3.95
C LEU A 204 8.49 -3.51 4.43
N ASN A 205 8.30 -4.58 3.66
CA ASN A 205 8.74 -5.92 4.02
C ASN A 205 9.69 -6.46 2.95
N SER A 206 10.76 -7.14 3.38
CA SER A 206 11.68 -7.90 2.54
C SER A 206 11.97 -9.24 3.20
N ARG A 207 12.43 -10.22 2.42
CA ARG A 207 12.95 -11.47 3.00
C ARG A 207 14.18 -11.18 3.86
N LEU A 208 14.42 -12.01 4.89
CA LEU A 208 15.62 -11.89 5.74
C LEU A 208 16.92 -12.12 4.97
N ASP A 209 16.89 -13.03 3.99
CA ASP A 209 18.05 -13.38 3.16
C ASP A 209 18.27 -12.42 1.98
N GLU A 210 17.41 -11.40 1.81
CA GLU A 210 17.51 -10.44 0.73
C GLU A 210 18.63 -9.42 1.00
N GLN A 211 19.71 -9.46 0.19
CA GLN A 211 20.91 -8.63 0.33
C GLN A 211 21.20 -7.78 -0.91
N GLY A 212 20.31 -7.78 -1.91
CA GLY A 212 20.47 -7.05 -3.15
C GLY A 212 20.71 -5.55 -2.93
N PRO A 213 21.67 -4.93 -3.63
CA PRO A 213 22.04 -3.53 -3.41
C PRO A 213 20.88 -2.56 -3.66
N HIS A 214 20.01 -2.86 -4.63
CA HIS A 214 18.83 -2.05 -4.95
C HIS A 214 17.76 -2.11 -3.85
N VAL A 215 17.55 -3.30 -3.26
CA VAL A 215 16.65 -3.50 -2.11
C VAL A 215 17.17 -2.72 -0.90
N GLN A 216 18.46 -2.86 -0.59
CA GLN A 216 19.08 -2.15 0.53
C GLN A 216 19.01 -0.62 0.35
N ALA A 217 19.24 -0.12 -0.87
CA ALA A 217 19.13 1.30 -1.19
C ALA A 217 17.68 1.79 -1.03
N PHE A 218 16.69 1.04 -1.52
CA PHE A 218 15.28 1.38 -1.38
C PHE A 218 14.86 1.42 0.09
N VAL A 219 15.24 0.42 0.89
CA VAL A 219 14.94 0.37 2.33
C VAL A 219 15.52 1.57 3.08
N ARG A 220 16.79 1.96 2.80
CA ARG A 220 17.41 3.17 3.41
C ARG A 220 16.65 4.45 3.05
N ILE A 221 16.26 4.60 1.79
CA ILE A 221 15.48 5.76 1.33
C ILE A 221 14.11 5.77 1.97
N ALA A 222 13.41 4.63 2.01
CA ALA A 222 12.12 4.50 2.66
C ALA A 222 12.18 4.88 4.14
N GLN A 223 13.21 4.42 4.86
CA GLN A 223 13.44 4.77 6.26
C GLN A 223 13.69 6.28 6.45
N ALA A 224 14.47 6.91 5.56
CA ALA A 224 14.74 8.34 5.62
C ALA A 224 13.48 9.18 5.33
N VAL A 225 12.64 8.74 4.39
CA VAL A 225 11.37 9.42 4.06
C VAL A 225 10.36 9.24 5.21
N ALA A 226 10.24 8.03 5.77
CA ALA A 226 9.33 7.77 6.89
C ALA A 226 9.64 8.64 8.12
N ARG A 227 10.92 8.79 8.49
CA ARG A 227 11.35 9.67 9.61
C ARG A 227 11.03 11.15 9.44
N LYS A 228 10.78 11.61 8.21
CA LYS A 228 10.43 13.00 7.93
C LYS A 228 8.93 13.23 7.86
N ALA A 229 8.16 12.17 7.68
CA ALA A 229 6.72 12.23 7.48
C ALA A 229 5.94 12.11 8.81
N PHE A 230 6.56 11.50 9.81
CA PHE A 230 6.04 11.27 11.16
C PHE A 230 7.06 11.72 12.22
#